data_54eb620037fb45740475142d4869b06c
#
_entry.id   54eb620037fb45740475142d4869b06c
#
_cell.length_a   1.000
_cell.length_b   1.000
_cell.length_c   1.000
_cell.angle_alpha   90.00
_cell.angle_beta   90.00
_cell.angle_gamma   90.00
#
_symmetry.space_group_name_H-M   'P 1'
#
loop_
_entity.id
_entity.type
_entity.pdbx_description
1 polymer ?
#
loop_
_entity_poly.entity_id
_entity_poly.type
_entity_poly.pdbx_seq_one_letter_code
_entity_poly.pdbx_strand_id
1 'polypeptide(L)'
;MFVLLMIVSASRVERFNAAHRLNNPNWSAEKNTEFFGLCNNENYHGHNYRLIVKVTGEVDPESGYLIDLKVLKDIIRAEVTQRFDHKNLNLDVEDFKNLNPTAENIAYVAWHRIRKKVDAKFELHVTLYETERNFIEYDGR
;
A
#
# COMPACT_ATOMS: atom_id res chain seq x y z
N MET A 1 27.61 25.96 18.72
CA MET A 1 26.71 25.66 17.57
C MET A 1 25.57 24.80 18.04
N PHE A 2 24.34 25.24 17.79
CA PHE A 2 23.17 24.44 18.12
C PHE A 2 22.89 23.47 16.97
N VAL A 3 22.85 22.18 17.25
CA VAL A 3 22.31 21.18 16.32
C VAL A 3 20.82 21.09 16.58
N LEU A 4 20.03 21.56 15.65
CA LEU A 4 18.58 21.44 15.73
C LEU A 4 18.21 20.01 15.34
N LEU A 5 17.81 19.21 16.34
CA LEU A 5 17.17 17.92 16.09
C LEU A 5 15.72 18.18 15.71
N MET A 6 15.44 18.02 14.45
CA MET A 6 14.09 18.21 13.92
C MET A 6 13.55 16.89 13.35
N ILE A 7 12.45 16.44 13.90
CA ILE A 7 11.74 15.26 13.42
C ILE A 7 10.56 15.72 12.57
N VAL A 8 10.50 15.23 11.35
CA VAL A 8 9.41 15.55 10.42
C VAL A 8 8.88 14.29 9.76
N SER A 9 7.72 14.41 9.16
CA SER A 9 7.17 13.39 8.28
C SER A 9 7.10 13.94 6.86
N ALA A 10 7.50 13.13 5.89
CA ALA A 10 7.34 13.40 4.47
C ALA A 10 6.46 12.31 3.85
N SER A 11 5.56 12.72 2.97
CA SER A 11 4.63 11.78 2.31
C SER A 11 4.70 11.92 0.80
N ARG A 12 4.55 10.80 0.12
CA ARG A 12 4.38 10.71 -1.33
C ARG A 12 3.06 10.01 -1.64
N VAL A 13 2.30 10.58 -2.55
CA VAL A 13 1.06 10.01 -3.07
C VAL A 13 1.32 9.39 -4.45
N GLU A 14 0.95 8.14 -4.60
CA GLU A 14 0.94 7.44 -5.89
C GLU A 14 -0.42 6.77 -6.10
N ARG A 15 -0.74 6.49 -7.36
CA ARG A 15 -2.02 5.88 -7.74
C ARG A 15 -1.81 4.66 -8.60
N PHE A 16 -2.74 3.72 -8.49
CA PHE A 16 -2.81 2.58 -9.40
C PHE A 16 -4.26 2.14 -9.57
N ASN A 17 -4.56 1.59 -10.74
CA ASN A 17 -5.85 0.99 -11.05
C ASN A 17 -5.68 -0.53 -11.05
N ALA A 18 -6.51 -1.23 -10.30
CA ALA A 18 -6.44 -2.67 -10.24
C ALA A 18 -7.83 -3.29 -10.03
N ALA A 19 -7.99 -4.49 -10.57
CA ALA A 19 -9.17 -5.31 -10.34
C ALA A 19 -8.89 -6.34 -9.26
N HIS A 20 -9.94 -6.73 -8.53
CA HIS A 20 -9.89 -7.80 -7.54
C HIS A 20 -11.25 -8.45 -7.34
N ARG A 21 -11.21 -9.58 -6.66
CA ARG A 21 -12.38 -10.27 -6.14
C ARG A 21 -12.09 -10.70 -4.71
N LEU A 22 -13.03 -10.49 -3.80
CA LEU A 22 -12.92 -10.97 -2.43
C LEU A 22 -13.60 -12.32 -2.32
N ASN A 23 -12.84 -13.33 -1.94
CA ASN A 23 -13.32 -14.70 -1.85
C ASN A 23 -12.45 -15.49 -0.88
N ASN A 24 -13.09 -16.28 -0.02
CA ASN A 24 -12.41 -17.27 0.79
C ASN A 24 -12.63 -18.66 0.18
N PRO A 25 -11.58 -19.30 -0.35
CA PRO A 25 -11.71 -20.59 -1.04
C PRO A 25 -12.13 -21.74 -0.10
N ASN A 26 -12.02 -21.56 1.21
CA ASN A 26 -12.42 -22.56 2.21
C ASN A 26 -13.89 -22.46 2.60
N TRP A 27 -14.60 -21.44 2.12
CA TRP A 27 -16.02 -21.25 2.36
C TRP A 27 -16.85 -21.74 1.18
N SER A 28 -18.13 -22.03 1.43
CA SER A 28 -19.07 -22.28 0.35
C SER A 28 -19.29 -21.04 -0.52
N ALA A 29 -19.78 -21.24 -1.74
CA ALA A 29 -20.13 -20.13 -2.64
C ALA A 29 -21.18 -19.22 -2.01
N GLU A 30 -22.19 -19.81 -1.33
CA GLU A 30 -23.27 -19.08 -0.67
C GLU A 30 -22.72 -18.19 0.46
N LYS A 31 -21.81 -18.73 1.30
CA LYS A 31 -21.19 -17.96 2.38
C LYS A 31 -20.37 -16.80 1.85
N ASN A 32 -19.59 -17.03 0.79
CA ASN A 32 -18.81 -15.97 0.15
C ASN A 32 -19.72 -14.84 -0.38
N THR A 33 -20.77 -15.18 -1.07
CA THR A 33 -21.72 -14.22 -1.61
C THR A 33 -22.44 -13.44 -0.50
N GLU A 34 -22.85 -14.12 0.56
CA GLU A 34 -23.51 -13.50 1.69
C GLU A 34 -22.58 -12.53 2.43
N PHE A 35 -21.34 -12.94 2.66
CA PHE A 35 -20.38 -12.16 3.44
C PHE A 35 -19.79 -10.98 2.66
N PHE A 36 -19.32 -11.22 1.44
CA PHE A 36 -18.63 -10.21 0.63
C PHE A 36 -19.57 -9.41 -0.28
N GLY A 37 -20.78 -9.90 -0.54
CA GLY A 37 -21.75 -9.22 -1.39
C GLY A 37 -21.20 -9.01 -2.80
N LEU A 38 -21.33 -7.78 -3.31
CA LEU A 38 -20.87 -7.41 -4.66
C LEU A 38 -19.35 -7.59 -4.86
N CYS A 39 -18.56 -7.54 -3.79
CA CYS A 39 -17.13 -7.74 -3.87
C CYS A 39 -16.75 -9.19 -4.19
N ASN A 40 -17.69 -10.12 -4.09
CA ASN A 40 -17.51 -11.52 -4.47
C ASN A 40 -17.89 -11.82 -5.92
N ASN A 41 -18.30 -10.83 -6.72
CA ASN A 41 -18.66 -11.03 -8.12
C ASN A 41 -17.57 -11.83 -8.84
N GLU A 42 -17.95 -12.93 -9.50
CA GLU A 42 -16.99 -13.84 -10.16
C GLU A 42 -16.23 -13.21 -11.33
N ASN A 43 -16.78 -12.15 -11.91
CA ASN A 43 -16.15 -11.39 -13.01
C ASN A 43 -15.29 -10.22 -12.52
N TYR A 44 -15.00 -10.17 -11.22
CA TYR A 44 -14.19 -9.13 -10.59
C TYR A 44 -14.83 -7.73 -10.60
N HIS A 45 -14.17 -6.78 -10.00
CA HIS A 45 -14.43 -5.35 -10.07
C HIS A 45 -13.12 -4.61 -9.80
N GLY A 46 -13.07 -3.33 -10.07
CA GLY A 46 -11.83 -2.55 -9.95
C GLY A 46 -12.01 -1.25 -9.20
N HIS A 47 -10.89 -0.73 -8.77
CA HIS A 47 -10.80 0.55 -8.08
C HIS A 47 -9.63 1.38 -8.59
N ASN A 48 -9.76 2.70 -8.48
CA ASN A 48 -8.65 3.64 -8.59
C ASN A 48 -8.07 3.84 -7.19
N TYR A 49 -7.06 3.04 -6.85
CA TYR A 49 -6.41 3.11 -5.56
C TYR A 49 -5.52 4.34 -5.45
N ARG A 50 -5.48 4.92 -4.27
CA ARG A 50 -4.54 5.99 -3.93
C ARG A 50 -3.73 5.55 -2.72
N LEU A 51 -2.41 5.46 -2.90
CA LEU A 51 -1.47 5.04 -1.86
C LEU A 51 -0.69 6.26 -1.39
N ILE A 52 -0.74 6.52 -0.09
CA ILE A 52 0.07 7.55 0.57
C ILE A 52 1.11 6.83 1.40
N VAL A 53 2.37 7.08 1.13
CA VAL A 53 3.50 6.54 1.89
C VAL A 53 4.14 7.67 2.67
N LYS A 54 4.12 7.54 4.00
CA LYS A 54 4.68 8.52 4.93
C LYS A 54 5.92 7.92 5.61
N VAL A 55 7.01 8.65 5.57
CA VAL A 55 8.22 8.36 6.33
C VAL A 55 8.41 9.45 7.38
N THR A 56 8.83 9.05 8.58
CA THR A 56 9.08 9.95 9.70
C THR A 56 10.47 9.68 10.25
N GLY A 57 11.18 10.73 10.54
CA GLY A 57 12.53 10.63 11.11
C GLY A 57 13.19 11.98 11.32
N GLU A 58 14.48 11.93 11.57
CA GLU A 58 15.31 13.08 11.83
C GLU A 58 15.82 13.68 10.52
N VAL A 59 15.73 14.99 10.41
CA VAL A 59 16.27 15.74 9.27
C VAL A 59 17.81 15.75 9.33
N ASP A 60 18.44 15.42 8.22
CA ASP A 60 19.88 15.59 8.09
C ASP A 60 20.24 17.08 8.09
N PRO A 61 21.02 17.56 9.08
CA PRO A 61 21.33 18.98 9.20
C PRO A 61 22.21 19.54 8.07
N GLU A 62 22.92 18.67 7.35
CA GLU A 62 23.77 19.13 6.25
C GLU A 62 22.97 19.38 4.98
N SER A 63 22.06 18.48 4.63
CA SER A 63 21.24 18.59 3.43
C SER A 63 19.91 19.31 3.66
N GLY A 64 19.39 19.28 4.88
CA GLY A 64 18.05 19.74 5.20
C GLY A 64 16.95 18.74 4.79
N TYR A 65 17.32 17.55 4.35
CA TYR A 65 16.39 16.51 3.93
C TYR A 65 16.11 15.50 5.04
N LEU A 66 14.88 15.04 5.10
CA LEU A 66 14.53 13.79 5.77
C LEU A 66 14.93 12.62 4.86
N ILE A 67 14.40 12.64 3.67
CA ILE A 67 14.64 11.67 2.61
C ILE A 67 14.49 12.38 1.26
N ASP A 68 15.24 11.93 0.26
CA ASP A 68 15.02 12.38 -1.11
C ASP A 68 13.67 11.82 -1.60
N LEU A 69 12.70 12.72 -1.83
CA LEU A 69 11.35 12.33 -2.28
C LEU A 69 11.34 11.69 -3.66
N LYS A 70 12.35 11.96 -4.50
CA LYS A 70 12.51 11.27 -5.78
C LYS A 70 12.87 9.80 -5.56
N VAL A 71 13.77 9.53 -4.62
CA VAL A 71 14.14 8.15 -4.24
C VAL A 71 12.93 7.43 -3.66
N LEU A 72 12.19 8.07 -2.75
CA LEU A 72 10.97 7.49 -2.20
C LEU A 72 9.94 7.17 -3.29
N LYS A 73 9.71 8.10 -4.20
CA LYS A 73 8.83 7.89 -5.36
C LYS A 73 9.25 6.66 -6.17
N ASP A 74 10.53 6.56 -6.50
CA ASP A 74 11.05 5.46 -7.32
C ASP A 74 10.89 4.10 -6.60
N ILE A 75 11.09 4.05 -5.29
CA ILE A 75 10.84 2.85 -4.47
C ILE A 75 9.36 2.46 -4.53
N ILE A 76 8.45 3.40 -4.30
CA ILE A 76 7.02 3.12 -4.30
C ILE A 76 6.56 2.58 -5.65
N ARG A 77 7.03 3.18 -6.73
CA ARG A 77 6.69 2.75 -8.09
C ARG A 77 7.23 1.36 -8.39
N ALA A 78 8.50 1.10 -8.11
CA ALA A 78 9.11 -0.19 -8.38
C ALA A 78 8.51 -1.31 -7.53
N GLU A 79 8.20 -1.04 -6.28
CA GLU A 79 7.74 -2.07 -5.34
C GLU A 79 6.22 -2.28 -5.34
N VAL A 80 5.43 -1.27 -5.68
CA VAL A 80 3.97 -1.34 -5.58
C VAL A 80 3.29 -0.95 -6.89
N THR A 81 3.32 0.31 -7.29
CA THR A 81 2.41 0.78 -8.32
C THR A 81 2.67 0.15 -9.70
N GLN A 82 3.91 -0.05 -10.10
CA GLN A 82 4.24 -0.72 -11.36
C GLN A 82 3.89 -2.22 -11.36
N ARG A 83 3.77 -2.82 -10.17
CA ARG A 83 3.42 -4.23 -10.03
C ARG A 83 1.91 -4.46 -10.00
N PHE A 84 1.15 -3.48 -9.53
CA PHE A 84 -0.29 -3.59 -9.31
C PHE A 84 -1.12 -2.88 -10.39
N ASP A 85 -0.58 -1.81 -10.97
CA ASP A 85 -1.32 -0.97 -11.90
C ASP A 85 -1.72 -1.73 -13.16
N HIS A 86 -2.98 -1.60 -13.55
CA HIS A 86 -3.58 -2.30 -14.68
C HIS A 86 -3.56 -3.82 -14.55
N LYS A 87 -3.53 -4.34 -13.32
CA LYS A 87 -3.50 -5.78 -13.04
C LYS A 87 -4.80 -6.23 -12.39
N ASN A 88 -5.07 -7.53 -12.54
CA ASN A 88 -5.98 -8.25 -11.67
C ASN A 88 -5.16 -8.80 -10.50
N LEU A 89 -5.40 -8.32 -9.29
CA LEU A 89 -4.60 -8.66 -8.12
C LEU A 89 -4.66 -10.17 -7.81
N ASN A 90 -5.82 -10.78 -8.00
CA ASN A 90 -6.00 -12.22 -7.76
C ASN A 90 -5.23 -13.09 -8.75
N LEU A 91 -5.20 -12.69 -10.02
CA LEU A 91 -4.70 -13.51 -11.12
C LEU A 91 -3.25 -13.18 -11.53
N ASP A 92 -2.85 -11.91 -11.45
CA ASP A 92 -1.61 -11.42 -12.05
C ASP A 92 -0.52 -11.09 -11.04
N VAL A 93 -0.84 -11.01 -9.74
CA VAL A 93 0.10 -10.57 -8.70
C VAL A 93 0.34 -11.71 -7.73
N GLU A 94 1.57 -12.19 -7.70
CA GLU A 94 1.97 -13.36 -6.90
C GLU A 94 1.71 -13.18 -5.40
N ASP A 95 1.82 -11.95 -4.88
CA ASP A 95 1.57 -11.63 -3.47
C ASP A 95 0.17 -12.03 -3.01
N PHE A 96 -0.81 -12.05 -3.93
CA PHE A 96 -2.22 -12.34 -3.62
C PHE A 96 -2.65 -13.73 -4.03
N LYS A 97 -1.74 -14.59 -4.45
CA LYS A 97 -2.05 -15.96 -4.86
C LYS A 97 -2.75 -16.75 -3.75
N ASN A 98 -2.29 -16.59 -2.52
CA ASN A 98 -2.84 -17.24 -1.32
C ASN A 98 -3.31 -16.22 -0.28
N LEU A 99 -3.53 -14.99 -0.67
CA LEU A 99 -3.94 -13.89 0.20
C LEU A 99 -5.11 -13.15 -0.45
N ASN A 100 -6.23 -13.09 0.25
CA ASN A 100 -7.40 -12.36 -0.24
C ASN A 100 -7.05 -10.87 -0.40
N PRO A 101 -7.18 -10.26 -1.59
CA PRO A 101 -6.74 -8.88 -1.85
C PRO A 101 -7.74 -7.84 -1.33
N THR A 102 -8.05 -7.91 -0.04
CA THR A 102 -8.77 -6.86 0.67
C THR A 102 -7.90 -5.59 0.76
N ALA A 103 -8.51 -4.44 1.00
CA ALA A 103 -7.75 -3.21 1.18
C ALA A 103 -6.72 -3.33 2.31
N GLU A 104 -7.07 -4.06 3.39
CA GLU A 104 -6.18 -4.35 4.51
C GLU A 104 -4.94 -5.14 4.06
N ASN A 105 -5.15 -6.21 3.30
CA ASN A 105 -4.05 -7.05 2.82
C ASN A 105 -3.22 -6.35 1.74
N ILE A 106 -3.82 -5.51 0.92
CA ILE A 106 -3.09 -4.69 -0.05
C ILE A 106 -2.17 -3.70 0.69
N ALA A 107 -2.68 -3.02 1.70
CA ALA A 107 -1.88 -2.10 2.53
C ALA A 107 -0.73 -2.83 3.24
N TYR A 108 -0.99 -4.02 3.79
CA TYR A 108 0.03 -4.88 4.40
C TYR A 108 1.13 -5.24 3.40
N VAL A 109 0.78 -5.73 2.23
CA VAL A 109 1.75 -6.11 1.19
C VAL A 109 2.56 -4.88 0.74
N ALA A 110 1.90 -3.76 0.47
CA ALA A 110 2.57 -2.52 0.07
C ALA A 110 3.58 -2.07 1.12
N TRP A 111 3.19 -2.06 2.39
CA TRP A 111 4.09 -1.67 3.48
C TRP A 111 5.33 -2.58 3.55
N HIS A 112 5.15 -3.89 3.51
CA HIS A 112 6.27 -4.84 3.62
C HIS A 112 7.22 -4.76 2.42
N ARG A 113 6.71 -4.53 1.22
CA ARG A 113 7.54 -4.33 0.03
C ARG A 113 8.38 -3.05 0.13
N ILE A 114 7.76 -1.95 0.55
CA ILE A 114 8.43 -0.66 0.71
C ILE A 114 9.43 -0.71 1.86
N ARG A 115 9.07 -1.35 2.99
CA ARG A 115 9.93 -1.45 4.17
C ARG A 115 11.31 -2.05 3.87
N LYS A 116 11.38 -3.00 2.95
CA LYS A 116 12.64 -3.66 2.55
C LYS A 116 13.60 -2.71 1.84
N LYS A 117 13.11 -1.60 1.30
CA LYS A 117 13.86 -0.65 0.47
C LYS A 117 14.12 0.69 1.16
N VAL A 118 13.34 1.03 2.16
CA VAL A 118 13.48 2.26 2.94
C VAL A 118 14.34 1.96 4.15
N ASP A 119 15.32 2.85 4.44
CA ASP A 119 16.21 2.70 5.59
C ASP A 119 15.41 2.48 6.88
N ALA A 120 15.85 1.51 7.69
CA ALA A 120 15.19 1.11 8.93
C ALA A 120 15.13 2.23 9.98
N LYS A 121 15.98 3.26 9.87
CA LYS A 121 15.98 4.42 10.77
C LYS A 121 14.69 5.25 10.67
N PHE A 122 13.97 5.16 9.54
CA PHE A 122 12.71 5.86 9.34
C PHE A 122 11.53 5.02 9.81
N GLU A 123 10.59 5.66 10.49
CA GLU A 123 9.26 5.09 10.67
C GLU A 123 8.53 5.11 9.33
N LEU A 124 7.78 4.07 9.05
CA LEU A 124 7.04 3.89 7.80
C LEU A 124 5.57 3.67 8.08
N HIS A 125 4.73 4.43 7.40
CA HIS A 125 3.28 4.33 7.49
C HIS A 125 2.69 4.41 6.10
N VAL A 126 1.71 3.57 5.80
CA VAL A 126 0.97 3.63 4.54
C VAL A 126 -0.50 3.88 4.80
N THR A 127 -1.12 4.63 3.90
CA THR A 127 -2.57 4.83 3.84
C THR A 127 -3.01 4.43 2.44
N LEU A 128 -3.92 3.46 2.35
CA LEU A 128 -4.46 2.99 1.09
C LEU A 128 -5.94 3.36 0.98
N TYR A 129 -6.26 4.23 0.05
CA TYR A 129 -7.64 4.53 -0.34
C TYR A 129 -8.08 3.53 -1.41
N GLU A 130 -9.07 2.70 -1.10
CA GLU A 130 -9.73 1.85 -2.07
C GLU A 130 -10.75 2.64 -2.87
N THR A 131 -11.48 3.49 -2.19
CA THR A 131 -12.38 4.51 -2.75
C THR A 131 -12.01 5.87 -2.20
N GLU A 132 -12.62 6.95 -2.67
CA GLU A 132 -12.39 8.28 -2.11
C GLU A 132 -12.81 8.42 -0.64
N ARG A 133 -13.65 7.50 -0.16
CA ARG A 133 -14.27 7.56 1.18
C ARG A 133 -13.73 6.53 2.15
N ASN A 134 -13.17 5.43 1.64
CA ASN A 134 -12.72 4.31 2.48
C ASN A 134 -11.23 4.11 2.33
N PHE A 135 -10.52 4.08 3.44
CA PHE A 135 -9.08 3.88 3.45
C PHE A 135 -8.64 3.06 4.65
N ILE A 136 -7.50 2.41 4.49
CA ILE A 136 -6.83 1.59 5.49
C ILE A 136 -5.49 2.22 5.80
N GLU A 137 -5.11 2.23 7.05
CA GLU A 137 -3.79 2.67 7.52
C GLU A 137 -3.04 1.50 8.12
N TYR A 138 -1.75 1.39 7.84
CA TYR A 138 -0.89 0.34 8.37
C TYR A 138 0.53 0.85 8.60
N ASP A 139 1.10 0.54 9.77
CA ASP A 139 2.44 1.00 10.18
C ASP A 139 3.39 -0.12 10.58
N GLY A 140 3.03 -1.37 10.26
CA GLY A 140 3.86 -2.54 10.55
C GLY A 140 3.48 -3.30 11.83
N ARG A 141 2.44 -2.88 12.53
CA ARG A 141 1.98 -3.50 13.79
C ARG A 141 0.65 -4.19 13.67
#